data_40858bcccb99a3719f63bdcdbfb7ced4
#
_entry.id   40858bcccb99a3719f63bdcdbfb7ced4
#
_cell.length_a   1.000
_cell.length_b   1.000
_cell.length_c   1.000
_cell.angle_alpha   90.00
_cell.angle_beta   90.00
_cell.angle_gamma   90.00
#
_symmetry.space_group_name_H-M   'P 1'
#
loop_
_entity.id
_entity.type
_entity.pdbx_description
1 polymer ?
#
loop_
_entity_poly.entity_id
_entity_poly.type
_entity_poly.pdbx_seq_one_letter_code
_entity_poly.pdbx_strand_id
1 'polypeptide(L)'
;MQTNNGSFTKETDKLLFLHGYLSCGSSFIHQLKYFEKFFDVYAPDLKGFGDNLGMQKPYTLDDYIDSVEEFKYKNSIVKPHIVAHSFGGRIALKGTVTAPNFCDKLVLTGCAGLKPKLTVKKIVKRASFFTLSKFIDKGKLTKFYSKDYNALDGVLKQSFIKIVNEHLDYLLKDIENKTLIIFGEKDKETPLYMAKRLNKGIKNSHLKVIKGAGHFCFIDKPYAFNLLAGEFLF
;
A
#
# COMPACT_ATOMS: atom_id res chain seq x y z
N MET A 1 32.56 35.26 -27.94
CA MET A 1 31.20 34.64 -27.92
C MET A 1 31.37 33.23 -27.38
N GLN A 2 31.08 33.04 -26.10
CA GLN A 2 31.05 31.70 -25.49
C GLN A 2 29.60 31.19 -25.60
N THR A 3 29.42 30.17 -26.40
CA THR A 3 28.14 29.44 -26.50
C THR A 3 27.99 28.53 -25.29
N ASN A 4 27.20 28.95 -24.30
CA ASN A 4 26.76 28.09 -23.21
C ASN A 4 25.81 27.02 -23.77
N ASN A 5 26.32 25.84 -24.11
CA ASN A 5 25.54 24.63 -24.30
C ASN A 5 25.12 24.11 -22.92
N GLY A 6 24.12 24.72 -22.33
CA GLY A 6 23.41 24.14 -21.20
C GLY A 6 22.62 22.92 -21.69
N SER A 7 23.18 21.74 -21.58
CA SER A 7 22.41 20.50 -21.69
C SER A 7 21.45 20.45 -20.49
N PHE A 8 20.19 20.83 -20.73
CA PHE A 8 19.10 20.51 -19.80
C PHE A 8 18.94 18.99 -19.81
N THR A 9 19.64 18.31 -18.91
CA THR A 9 19.30 16.93 -18.59
C THR A 9 17.90 16.99 -17.98
N LYS A 10 16.87 16.51 -18.71
CA LYS A 10 15.51 16.36 -18.18
C LYS A 10 15.64 15.51 -16.93
N GLU A 11 15.32 16.09 -15.76
CA GLU A 11 15.34 15.35 -14.51
C GLU A 11 14.42 14.15 -14.66
N THR A 12 14.93 12.95 -14.42
CA THR A 12 14.17 11.71 -14.56
C THR A 12 13.09 11.69 -13.48
N ASP A 13 11.85 11.42 -13.85
CA ASP A 13 10.75 11.30 -12.91
C ASP A 13 11.03 10.18 -11.91
N LYS A 14 10.65 10.38 -10.65
CA LYS A 14 10.92 9.43 -9.55
C LYS A 14 9.72 8.55 -9.29
N LEU A 15 9.97 7.24 -9.15
CA LEU A 15 8.94 6.24 -8.90
C LEU A 15 9.23 5.50 -7.59
N LEU A 16 8.32 5.64 -6.62
CA LEU A 16 8.43 5.07 -5.27
C LEU A 16 7.47 3.91 -5.10
N PHE A 17 7.98 2.77 -4.64
CA PHE A 17 7.18 1.58 -4.32
C PHE A 17 7.00 1.42 -2.81
N LEU A 18 5.75 1.23 -2.37
CA LEU A 18 5.39 0.99 -0.97
C LEU A 18 4.79 -0.40 -0.83
N HIS A 19 5.49 -1.30 -0.16
CA HIS A 19 5.13 -2.71 -0.06
C HIS A 19 4.01 -3.00 0.96
N GLY A 20 3.49 -4.23 0.95
CA GLY A 20 2.46 -4.72 1.86
C GLY A 20 3.00 -5.07 3.26
N TYR A 21 2.10 -5.35 4.20
CA TYR A 21 2.45 -5.82 5.54
C TYR A 21 3.17 -7.17 5.46
N LEU A 22 4.17 -7.41 6.33
CA LEU A 22 5.03 -8.61 6.30
C LEU A 22 5.73 -8.87 4.95
N SER A 23 6.00 -7.81 4.19
CA SER A 23 6.71 -7.85 2.92
C SER A 23 7.95 -6.94 2.98
N CYS A 24 8.57 -6.70 1.84
CA CYS A 24 9.75 -5.84 1.69
C CYS A 24 9.78 -5.20 0.30
N GLY A 25 10.66 -4.23 0.09
CA GLY A 25 10.81 -3.54 -1.20
C GLY A 25 11.15 -4.47 -2.35
N SER A 26 11.96 -5.50 -2.10
CA SER A 26 12.34 -6.49 -3.12
C SER A 26 11.18 -7.34 -3.65
N SER A 27 10.00 -7.32 -3.00
CA SER A 27 8.80 -7.97 -3.54
C SER A 27 8.39 -7.41 -4.91
N PHE A 28 8.81 -6.20 -5.25
CA PHE A 28 8.58 -5.54 -6.53
C PHE A 28 9.67 -5.79 -7.57
N ILE A 29 10.53 -6.80 -7.41
CA ILE A 29 11.72 -7.01 -8.27
C ILE A 29 11.41 -6.98 -9.79
N HIS A 30 10.26 -7.51 -10.22
CA HIS A 30 9.85 -7.49 -11.62
C HIS A 30 9.47 -6.09 -12.10
N GLN A 31 8.87 -5.28 -11.22
CA GLN A 31 8.49 -3.90 -11.48
C GLN A 31 9.73 -3.02 -11.49
N LEU A 32 10.62 -3.17 -10.50
CA LEU A 32 11.88 -2.42 -10.42
C LEU A 32 12.67 -2.60 -11.71
N LYS A 33 12.95 -3.85 -12.14
CA LYS A 33 13.68 -4.15 -13.39
C LYS A 33 12.99 -3.62 -14.66
N TYR A 34 11.68 -3.45 -14.64
CA TYR A 34 10.96 -2.89 -15.79
C TYR A 34 11.04 -1.37 -15.80
N PHE A 35 10.77 -0.72 -14.66
CA PHE A 35 10.63 0.73 -14.57
C PHE A 35 11.95 1.49 -14.43
N GLU A 36 13.04 0.85 -13.97
CA GLU A 36 14.40 1.47 -13.89
C GLU A 36 14.93 1.98 -15.22
N LYS A 37 14.34 1.52 -16.33
CA LYS A 37 14.67 1.99 -17.69
C LYS A 37 14.10 3.38 -18.00
N PHE A 38 13.14 3.85 -17.20
CA PHE A 38 12.35 5.03 -17.50
C PHE A 38 12.29 6.02 -16.34
N PHE A 39 12.48 5.55 -15.10
CA PHE A 39 12.36 6.31 -13.86
C PHE A 39 13.56 6.06 -12.95
N ASP A 40 13.82 7.02 -12.05
CA ASP A 40 14.62 6.74 -10.86
C ASP A 40 13.73 5.98 -9.87
N VAL A 41 13.97 4.69 -9.68
CA VAL A 41 13.07 3.81 -8.89
C VAL A 41 13.59 3.61 -7.48
N TYR A 42 12.68 3.66 -6.52
CA TYR A 42 12.93 3.48 -5.09
C TYR A 42 11.92 2.49 -4.50
N ALA A 43 12.40 1.57 -3.68
CA ALA A 43 11.54 0.61 -2.97
C ALA A 43 12.10 0.36 -1.56
N PRO A 44 11.96 1.32 -0.64
CA PRO A 44 12.44 1.14 0.72
C PRO A 44 11.67 0.05 1.45
N ASP A 45 12.35 -0.64 2.35
CA ASP A 45 11.70 -1.44 3.36
C ASP A 45 11.04 -0.51 4.38
N LEU A 46 9.75 -0.65 4.57
CA LEU A 46 8.99 0.11 5.55
C LEU A 46 9.43 -0.27 6.96
N LYS A 47 9.35 0.66 7.90
CA LYS A 47 9.81 0.46 9.28
C LYS A 47 9.18 -0.78 9.94
N GLY A 48 10.03 -1.65 10.46
CA GLY A 48 9.66 -2.93 11.05
C GLY A 48 9.61 -4.11 10.06
N PHE A 49 9.99 -3.90 8.78
CA PHE A 49 9.97 -4.94 7.74
C PHE A 49 11.27 -5.00 6.96
N GLY A 50 11.51 -6.14 6.29
CA GLY A 50 12.71 -6.38 5.50
C GLY A 50 13.97 -6.15 6.32
N ASP A 51 14.87 -5.32 5.80
CA ASP A 51 16.13 -4.93 6.47
C ASP A 51 15.96 -3.71 7.40
N ASN A 52 14.78 -3.05 7.41
CA ASN A 52 14.49 -1.88 8.24
C ASN A 52 13.82 -2.25 9.57
N LEU A 53 14.46 -3.15 10.32
CA LEU A 53 14.00 -3.64 11.62
C LEU A 53 14.24 -2.61 12.74
N GLY A 54 13.89 -2.96 13.98
CA GLY A 54 14.24 -2.17 15.18
C GLY A 54 13.24 -1.06 15.48
N MET A 55 11.93 -1.38 15.50
CA MET A 55 10.90 -0.49 16.06
C MET A 55 10.98 -0.43 17.56
N GLN A 56 11.12 0.78 18.11
CA GLN A 56 11.16 1.00 19.58
C GLN A 56 9.77 1.25 20.18
N LYS A 57 8.80 1.68 19.35
CA LYS A 57 7.41 1.96 19.75
C LYS A 57 6.43 1.45 18.68
N PRO A 58 5.16 1.22 19.03
CA PRO A 58 4.13 0.92 18.06
C PRO A 58 3.86 2.11 17.14
N TYR A 59 3.89 1.88 15.81
CA TYR A 59 3.62 2.90 14.79
C TYR A 59 2.13 2.99 14.46
N THR A 60 1.66 4.20 14.25
CA THR A 60 0.40 4.57 13.59
C THR A 60 0.62 4.71 12.08
N LEU A 61 -0.44 4.97 11.30
CA LEU A 61 -0.27 5.32 9.88
C LEU A 61 0.48 6.65 9.72
N ASP A 62 0.31 7.60 10.64
CA ASP A 62 1.04 8.87 10.60
C ASP A 62 2.55 8.66 10.80
N ASP A 63 2.94 7.82 11.78
CA ASP A 63 4.37 7.46 11.97
C ASP A 63 4.97 6.82 10.70
N TYR A 64 4.19 6.04 9.93
CA TYR A 64 4.65 5.47 8.65
C TYR A 64 4.73 6.53 7.54
N ILE A 65 3.80 7.47 7.48
CA ILE A 65 3.85 8.60 6.54
C ILE A 65 5.10 9.43 6.81
N ASP A 66 5.37 9.77 8.07
CA ASP A 66 6.56 10.51 8.48
C ASP A 66 7.84 9.77 8.08
N SER A 67 7.88 8.43 8.23
CA SER A 67 9.04 7.64 7.83
C SER A 67 9.24 7.61 6.31
N VAL A 68 8.17 7.66 5.52
CA VAL A 68 8.24 7.78 4.05
C VAL A 68 8.70 9.19 3.65
N GLU A 69 8.21 10.24 4.30
CA GLU A 69 8.65 11.61 4.05
C GLU A 69 10.14 11.79 4.44
N GLU A 70 10.60 11.20 5.54
CA GLU A 70 12.02 11.19 5.92
C GLU A 70 12.87 10.49 4.85
N PHE A 71 12.42 9.34 4.33
CA PHE A 71 13.09 8.64 3.24
C PHE A 71 13.15 9.50 1.97
N LYS A 72 12.05 10.15 1.59
CA LYS A 72 11.97 11.06 0.45
C LYS A 72 12.96 12.21 0.61
N TYR A 73 12.98 12.84 1.77
CA TYR A 73 13.90 13.94 2.07
C TYR A 73 15.37 13.53 1.92
N LYS A 74 15.78 12.39 2.52
CA LYS A 74 17.15 11.87 2.45
C LYS A 74 17.60 11.54 1.03
N ASN A 75 16.67 11.21 0.13
CA ASN A 75 16.95 10.84 -1.26
C ASN A 75 16.60 11.95 -2.26
N SER A 76 16.31 13.17 -1.79
CA SER A 76 15.91 14.31 -2.63
C SER A 76 14.72 13.99 -3.56
N ILE A 77 13.74 13.26 -3.04
CA ILE A 77 12.52 12.88 -3.74
C ILE A 77 11.42 13.89 -3.37
N VAL A 78 10.99 14.74 -4.29
CA VAL A 78 10.03 15.80 -3.96
C VAL A 78 8.59 15.32 -4.14
N LYS A 79 8.18 14.93 -5.31
CA LYS A 79 6.79 14.56 -5.64
C LYS A 79 6.79 13.34 -6.58
N PRO A 80 7.14 12.14 -6.08
CA PRO A 80 7.26 10.95 -6.91
C PRO A 80 5.92 10.46 -7.42
N HIS A 81 5.92 9.65 -8.48
CA HIS A 81 4.83 8.71 -8.69
C HIS A 81 4.93 7.61 -7.64
N ILE A 82 3.78 7.10 -7.16
CA ILE A 82 3.77 6.03 -6.14
C ILE A 82 3.03 4.80 -6.66
N VAL A 83 3.66 3.64 -6.51
CA VAL A 83 3.02 2.32 -6.64
C VAL A 83 2.92 1.71 -5.24
N ALA A 84 1.70 1.50 -4.74
CA ALA A 84 1.48 1.06 -3.38
C ALA A 84 0.64 -0.22 -3.30
N HIS A 85 1.15 -1.23 -2.60
CA HIS A 85 0.48 -2.51 -2.41
C HIS A 85 -0.08 -2.65 -0.99
N SER A 86 -1.33 -3.08 -0.89
CA SER A 86 -1.98 -3.52 0.35
C SER A 86 -1.81 -2.51 1.50
N PHE A 87 -0.94 -2.77 2.47
CA PHE A 87 -0.60 -1.86 3.57
C PHE A 87 0.06 -0.56 3.06
N GLY A 88 0.99 -0.65 2.11
CA GLY A 88 1.55 0.53 1.44
C GLY A 88 0.45 1.41 0.83
N GLY A 89 -0.64 0.80 0.36
CA GLY A 89 -1.82 1.51 -0.12
C GLY A 89 -2.52 2.33 0.98
N ARG A 90 -2.54 1.87 2.24
CA ARG A 90 -3.06 2.67 3.37
C ARG A 90 -2.22 3.92 3.59
N ILE A 91 -0.89 3.76 3.59
CA ILE A 91 0.05 4.87 3.74
C ILE A 91 -0.15 5.87 2.60
N ALA A 92 -0.24 5.37 1.37
CA ALA A 92 -0.42 6.21 0.19
C ALA A 92 -1.76 6.97 0.21
N LEU A 93 -2.89 6.30 0.54
CA LEU A 93 -4.20 6.96 0.64
C LEU A 93 -4.20 8.10 1.65
N LYS A 94 -3.62 7.90 2.85
CA LYS A 94 -3.61 8.92 3.89
C LYS A 94 -2.56 9.99 3.59
N GLY A 95 -1.33 9.60 3.23
CA GLY A 95 -0.25 10.52 2.93
C GLY A 95 -0.57 11.49 1.80
N THR A 96 -1.25 11.02 0.75
CA THR A 96 -1.69 11.88 -0.38
C THR A 96 -2.61 13.02 0.06
N VAL A 97 -3.41 12.83 1.11
CA VAL A 97 -4.33 13.86 1.62
C VAL A 97 -3.69 14.71 2.71
N THR A 98 -2.82 14.13 3.54
CA THR A 98 -2.32 14.80 4.76
C THR A 98 -0.92 15.40 4.61
N ALA A 99 -0.12 14.94 3.63
CA ALA A 99 1.24 15.44 3.43
C ALA A 99 1.38 16.19 2.08
N PRO A 100 1.86 17.44 2.08
CA PRO A 100 2.10 18.20 0.85
C PRO A 100 3.09 17.47 -0.07
N ASN A 101 2.81 17.46 -1.37
CA ASN A 101 3.69 16.82 -2.37
C ASN A 101 4.03 15.35 -2.07
N PHE A 102 3.13 14.62 -1.41
CA PHE A 102 3.34 13.21 -1.09
C PHE A 102 3.55 12.39 -2.35
N CYS A 103 2.67 12.55 -3.35
CA CYS A 103 2.84 11.93 -4.66
C CYS A 103 2.28 12.79 -5.80
N ASP A 104 2.66 12.46 -7.04
CA ASP A 104 2.06 13.00 -8.27
C ASP A 104 0.95 12.07 -8.79
N LYS A 105 1.30 10.97 -9.43
CA LYS A 105 0.36 9.91 -9.84
C LYS A 105 0.38 8.77 -8.83
N LEU A 106 -0.75 8.11 -8.64
CA LEU A 106 -0.92 7.03 -7.67
C LEU A 106 -1.39 5.73 -8.34
N VAL A 107 -0.64 4.65 -8.15
CA VAL A 107 -1.04 3.28 -8.54
C VAL A 107 -1.31 2.47 -7.28
N LEU A 108 -2.57 2.05 -7.08
CA LEU A 108 -3.00 1.25 -5.94
C LEU A 108 -3.23 -0.19 -6.37
N THR A 109 -2.51 -1.13 -5.77
CA THR A 109 -2.69 -2.57 -6.06
C THR A 109 -3.02 -3.37 -4.80
N GLY A 110 -4.07 -4.20 -4.85
CA GLY A 110 -4.52 -4.93 -3.67
C GLY A 110 -4.72 -4.03 -2.44
N CYS A 111 -5.08 -2.77 -2.65
CA CYS A 111 -5.04 -1.72 -1.62
C CYS A 111 -5.98 -2.01 -0.45
N ALA A 112 -5.43 -2.00 0.76
CA ALA A 112 -6.18 -2.06 2.00
C ALA A 112 -6.58 -0.64 2.45
N GLY A 113 -7.33 -0.54 3.55
CA GLY A 113 -7.68 0.76 4.16
C GLY A 113 -9.17 1.00 4.29
N LEU A 114 -9.99 0.36 3.47
CA LEU A 114 -11.44 0.55 3.56
C LEU A 114 -12.08 -0.35 4.62
N LYS A 115 -13.12 0.17 5.25
CA LYS A 115 -13.93 -0.61 6.19
C LYS A 115 -14.53 -1.84 5.49
N PRO A 116 -14.22 -3.07 5.93
CA PRO A 116 -14.76 -4.27 5.30
C PRO A 116 -16.27 -4.37 5.47
N LYS A 117 -16.96 -4.93 4.47
CA LYS A 117 -18.39 -5.26 4.60
C LYS A 117 -18.57 -6.30 5.71
N LEU A 118 -19.54 -6.07 6.57
CA LEU A 118 -19.98 -7.06 7.55
C LEU A 118 -20.72 -8.18 6.80
N THR A 119 -20.14 -9.37 6.78
CA THR A 119 -20.84 -10.56 6.32
C THR A 119 -21.40 -11.32 7.51
N VAL A 120 -22.51 -12.06 7.32
CA VAL A 120 -23.10 -12.90 8.38
C VAL A 120 -22.03 -13.77 9.05
N LYS A 121 -21.12 -14.39 8.27
CA LYS A 121 -20.00 -15.18 8.79
C LYS A 121 -19.07 -14.37 9.70
N LYS A 122 -18.77 -13.11 9.36
CA LYS A 122 -17.94 -12.22 10.20
C LYS A 122 -18.67 -11.78 11.45
N ILE A 123 -20.00 -11.54 11.37
CA ILE A 123 -20.84 -11.20 12.51
C ILE A 123 -20.87 -12.37 13.50
N VAL A 124 -21.15 -13.59 13.02
CA VAL A 124 -21.15 -14.81 13.84
C VAL A 124 -19.78 -15.05 14.46
N LYS A 125 -18.69 -14.95 13.68
CA LYS A 125 -17.32 -15.10 14.19
C LYS A 125 -17.00 -14.08 15.29
N ARG A 126 -17.45 -12.83 15.13
CA ARG A 126 -17.24 -11.76 16.13
C ARG A 126 -18.05 -11.99 17.40
N ALA A 127 -19.31 -12.41 17.26
CA ALA A 127 -20.15 -12.77 18.41
C ALA A 127 -19.57 -13.97 19.16
N SER A 128 -19.18 -15.04 18.45
CA SER A 128 -18.52 -16.21 19.04
C SER A 128 -17.22 -15.85 19.76
N PHE A 129 -16.40 -14.98 19.17
CA PHE A 129 -15.17 -14.48 19.79
C PHE A 129 -15.49 -13.73 21.12
N PHE A 130 -16.46 -12.82 21.08
CA PHE A 130 -16.84 -12.02 22.25
C PHE A 130 -17.35 -12.90 23.40
N THR A 131 -18.15 -13.92 23.10
CA THR A 131 -18.65 -14.87 24.08
C THR A 131 -17.53 -15.74 24.62
N LEU A 132 -16.70 -16.34 23.74
CA LEU A 132 -15.62 -17.25 24.11
C LEU A 132 -14.46 -16.55 24.84
N SER A 133 -14.18 -15.29 24.51
CA SER A 133 -13.07 -14.53 25.13
C SER A 133 -13.27 -14.29 26.63
N LYS A 134 -14.50 -14.43 27.14
CA LYS A 134 -14.83 -14.33 28.56
C LYS A 134 -14.52 -15.60 29.35
N PHE A 135 -14.43 -16.76 28.67
CA PHE A 135 -14.41 -18.07 29.31
C PHE A 135 -13.19 -18.93 28.90
N ILE A 136 -12.42 -18.53 27.93
CA ILE A 136 -11.31 -19.33 27.37
C ILE A 136 -10.01 -18.56 27.42
N ASP A 137 -8.92 -19.28 27.72
CA ASP A 137 -7.56 -18.74 27.72
C ASP A 137 -7.21 -18.09 26.37
N LYS A 138 -6.51 -16.95 26.44
CA LYS A 138 -6.10 -16.15 25.29
C LYS A 138 -5.33 -16.95 24.23
N GLY A 139 -4.54 -17.95 24.63
CA GLY A 139 -3.81 -18.85 23.73
C GLY A 139 -4.71 -19.65 22.81
N LYS A 140 -5.91 -20.04 23.25
CA LYS A 140 -6.88 -20.80 22.45
C LYS A 140 -7.71 -19.95 21.48
N LEU A 141 -7.60 -18.63 21.59
CA LEU A 141 -8.32 -17.68 20.72
C LEU A 141 -7.60 -17.36 19.42
N THR A 142 -6.39 -17.88 19.20
CA THR A 142 -5.56 -17.60 18.01
C THR A 142 -6.27 -17.91 16.68
N LYS A 143 -7.12 -18.94 16.64
CA LYS A 143 -7.94 -19.30 15.47
C LYS A 143 -8.92 -18.21 15.01
N PHE A 144 -9.23 -17.24 15.88
CA PHE A 144 -10.10 -16.12 15.53
C PHE A 144 -9.36 -14.95 14.90
N TYR A 145 -8.04 -14.89 15.07
CA TYR A 145 -7.19 -13.85 14.51
C TYR A 145 -6.82 -14.12 13.05
N SER A 146 -6.36 -13.11 12.33
CA SER A 146 -5.81 -13.26 10.98
C SER A 146 -4.46 -13.99 11.02
N LYS A 147 -4.04 -14.54 9.88
CA LYS A 147 -2.70 -15.15 9.76
C LYS A 147 -1.60 -14.13 10.07
N ASP A 148 -1.72 -12.93 9.51
CA ASP A 148 -0.76 -11.84 9.73
C ASP A 148 -0.66 -11.49 11.22
N TYR A 149 -1.79 -11.34 11.91
CA TYR A 149 -1.81 -11.05 13.33
C TYR A 149 -1.13 -12.14 14.18
N ASN A 150 -1.32 -13.41 13.81
CA ASN A 150 -0.71 -14.53 14.54
C ASN A 150 0.81 -14.65 14.30
N ALA A 151 1.29 -14.13 13.17
CA ALA A 151 2.72 -14.11 12.84
C ALA A 151 3.49 -12.96 13.53
N LEU A 152 2.76 -12.06 14.23
CA LEU A 152 3.34 -10.89 14.88
C LEU A 152 3.55 -11.10 16.38
N ASP A 153 4.54 -10.42 16.90
CA ASP A 153 4.78 -10.28 18.35
C ASP A 153 5.07 -8.81 18.71
N GLY A 154 5.18 -8.56 20.02
CA GLY A 154 5.66 -7.30 20.57
C GLY A 154 5.07 -6.03 19.94
N VAL A 155 5.97 -5.16 19.51
CA VAL A 155 5.69 -3.82 18.97
C VAL A 155 4.94 -3.86 17.65
N LEU A 156 5.29 -4.81 16.76
CA LEU A 156 4.62 -4.98 15.46
C LEU A 156 3.15 -5.34 15.62
N LYS A 157 2.82 -6.18 16.60
CA LYS A 157 1.43 -6.56 16.89
C LYS A 157 0.59 -5.37 17.33
N GLN A 158 1.15 -4.50 18.16
CA GLN A 158 0.48 -3.28 18.62
C GLN A 158 0.30 -2.30 17.46
N SER A 159 1.32 -2.15 16.59
CA SER A 159 1.23 -1.34 15.35
C SER A 159 0.12 -1.86 14.44
N PHE A 160 0.07 -3.18 14.21
CA PHE A 160 -0.96 -3.81 13.38
C PHE A 160 -2.37 -3.47 13.86
N ILE A 161 -2.64 -3.56 15.18
CA ILE A 161 -3.95 -3.24 15.75
C ILE A 161 -4.35 -1.79 15.47
N LYS A 162 -3.42 -0.83 15.64
CA LYS A 162 -3.67 0.58 15.35
C LYS A 162 -4.02 0.78 13.88
N ILE A 163 -3.20 0.22 12.98
CA ILE A 163 -3.30 0.37 11.54
C ILE A 163 -4.60 -0.22 10.97
N VAL A 164 -4.96 -1.46 11.34
CA VAL A 164 -6.12 -2.14 10.74
C VAL A 164 -7.46 -1.56 11.20
N ASN A 165 -7.49 -0.91 12.34
CA ASN A 165 -8.69 -0.26 12.88
C ASN A 165 -8.90 1.15 12.32
N GLU A 166 -7.91 1.76 11.69
CA GLU A 166 -8.06 3.04 11.02
C GLU A 166 -8.64 2.84 9.63
N HIS A 167 -9.90 3.19 9.43
CA HIS A 167 -10.58 3.09 8.15
C HIS A 167 -10.55 4.43 7.41
N LEU A 168 -10.10 4.41 6.16
CA LEU A 168 -9.78 5.60 5.36
C LEU A 168 -10.85 5.98 4.33
N ASP A 169 -12.06 5.42 4.45
CA ASP A 169 -13.16 5.67 3.51
C ASP A 169 -13.48 7.17 3.36
N TYR A 170 -13.32 7.93 4.43
CA TYR A 170 -13.63 9.35 4.48
C TYR A 170 -12.66 10.22 3.68
N LEU A 171 -11.42 9.74 3.44
CA LEU A 171 -10.39 10.47 2.70
C LEU A 171 -10.52 10.35 1.19
N LEU A 172 -11.23 9.35 0.68
CA LEU A 172 -11.23 9.03 -0.76
C LEU A 172 -11.65 10.20 -1.64
N LYS A 173 -12.62 11.00 -1.18
CA LYS A 173 -13.14 12.17 -1.89
C LYS A 173 -12.15 13.33 -2.00
N ASP A 174 -11.17 13.35 -1.09
CA ASP A 174 -10.17 14.42 -0.98
C ASP A 174 -8.88 14.06 -1.76
N ILE A 175 -8.80 12.88 -2.38
CA ILE A 175 -7.70 12.47 -3.25
C ILE A 175 -7.95 13.05 -4.66
N GLU A 176 -7.17 14.08 -5.02
CA GLU A 176 -7.24 14.75 -6.32
C GLU A 176 -6.31 14.16 -7.37
N ASN A 177 -5.31 13.39 -6.95
CA ASN A 177 -4.29 12.81 -7.80
C ASN A 177 -4.88 11.84 -8.83
N LYS A 178 -4.34 11.85 -10.05
CA LYS A 178 -4.63 10.79 -11.02
C LYS A 178 -4.28 9.45 -10.39
N THR A 179 -5.25 8.54 -10.35
CA THR A 179 -5.10 7.25 -9.63
C THR A 179 -5.46 6.08 -10.52
N LEU A 180 -4.57 5.12 -10.65
CA LEU A 180 -4.84 3.82 -11.25
C LEU A 180 -4.99 2.77 -10.16
N ILE A 181 -6.09 2.03 -10.19
CA ILE A 181 -6.40 0.95 -9.25
C ILE A 181 -6.28 -0.37 -10.00
N ILE A 182 -5.32 -1.23 -9.62
CA ILE A 182 -5.08 -2.53 -10.24
C ILE A 182 -5.32 -3.63 -9.22
N PHE A 183 -6.27 -4.52 -9.49
CA PHE A 183 -6.56 -5.64 -8.60
C PHE A 183 -6.55 -6.97 -9.33
N GLY A 184 -6.15 -8.03 -8.64
CA GLY A 184 -6.35 -9.39 -9.12
C GLY A 184 -7.81 -9.82 -8.97
N GLU A 185 -8.32 -10.54 -9.99
CA GLU A 185 -9.69 -11.06 -9.99
C GLU A 185 -9.99 -11.97 -8.78
N LYS A 186 -8.97 -12.74 -8.34
CA LYS A 186 -9.07 -13.74 -7.27
C LYS A 186 -8.57 -13.24 -5.92
N ASP A 187 -8.40 -11.92 -5.76
CA ASP A 187 -7.95 -11.33 -4.49
C ASP A 187 -8.98 -11.61 -3.37
N LYS A 188 -8.55 -12.39 -2.37
CA LYS A 188 -9.37 -12.76 -1.20
C LYS A 188 -9.08 -11.89 0.03
N GLU A 189 -7.91 -11.24 0.08
CA GLU A 189 -7.50 -10.37 1.19
C GLU A 189 -8.19 -9.01 1.09
N THR A 190 -8.10 -8.39 -0.09
CA THR A 190 -8.82 -7.15 -0.44
C THR A 190 -9.73 -7.41 -1.66
N PRO A 191 -10.92 -8.02 -1.46
CA PRO A 191 -11.77 -8.44 -2.56
C PRO A 191 -12.21 -7.31 -3.50
N LEU A 192 -12.52 -7.63 -4.76
CA LEU A 192 -12.85 -6.67 -5.84
C LEU A 192 -13.91 -5.62 -5.45
N TYR A 193 -14.80 -5.89 -4.50
CA TYR A 193 -15.74 -4.86 -4.05
C TYR A 193 -15.01 -3.67 -3.38
N MET A 194 -13.84 -3.88 -2.78
CA MET A 194 -13.01 -2.80 -2.23
C MET A 194 -12.41 -1.97 -3.35
N ALA A 195 -11.88 -2.61 -4.42
CA ALA A 195 -11.41 -1.90 -5.60
C ALA A 195 -12.49 -1.02 -6.24
N LYS A 196 -13.72 -1.55 -6.36
CA LYS A 196 -14.88 -0.78 -6.84
C LYS A 196 -15.24 0.40 -5.94
N ARG A 197 -15.06 0.26 -4.61
CA ARG A 197 -15.29 1.37 -3.66
C ARG A 197 -14.21 2.43 -3.75
N LEU A 198 -12.94 2.05 -3.90
CA LEU A 198 -11.85 2.97 -4.17
C LEU A 198 -12.13 3.78 -5.43
N ASN A 199 -12.46 3.09 -6.55
CA ASN A 199 -12.74 3.74 -7.82
C ASN A 199 -13.99 4.66 -7.79
N LYS A 200 -14.98 4.32 -6.98
CA LYS A 200 -16.15 5.19 -6.79
C LYS A 200 -15.83 6.41 -5.90
N GLY A 201 -14.94 6.24 -4.93
CA GLY A 201 -14.62 7.27 -3.93
C GLY A 201 -13.59 8.29 -4.42
N ILE A 202 -12.62 7.86 -5.24
CA ILE A 202 -11.56 8.71 -5.79
C ILE A 202 -12.00 9.23 -7.15
N LYS A 203 -12.20 10.53 -7.27
CA LYS A 203 -12.79 11.18 -8.46
C LYS A 203 -11.98 10.91 -9.75
N ASN A 204 -10.67 11.04 -9.68
CA ASN A 204 -9.77 10.93 -10.84
C ASN A 204 -9.14 9.52 -10.90
N SER A 205 -9.96 8.45 -10.80
CA SER A 205 -9.45 7.09 -10.75
C SER A 205 -9.99 6.19 -11.87
N HIS A 206 -9.17 5.21 -12.25
CA HIS A 206 -9.51 4.15 -13.19
C HIS A 206 -9.23 2.77 -12.56
N LEU A 207 -10.17 1.84 -12.71
CA LEU A 207 -10.03 0.46 -12.23
C LEU A 207 -9.67 -0.49 -13.36
N LYS A 208 -8.60 -1.24 -13.19
CA LYS A 208 -8.20 -2.37 -14.03
C LYS A 208 -8.17 -3.66 -13.20
N VAL A 209 -8.62 -4.76 -13.76
CA VAL A 209 -8.65 -6.07 -13.09
C VAL A 209 -7.82 -7.07 -13.90
N ILE A 210 -6.82 -7.69 -13.25
CA ILE A 210 -5.99 -8.72 -13.87
C ILE A 210 -6.64 -10.09 -13.65
N LYS A 211 -7.11 -10.70 -14.74
CA LYS A 211 -7.77 -12.02 -14.70
C LYS A 211 -6.81 -13.09 -14.19
N GLY A 212 -7.35 -13.98 -13.35
CA GLY A 212 -6.63 -15.12 -12.79
C GLY A 212 -5.61 -14.80 -11.71
N ALA A 213 -5.32 -13.51 -11.42
CA ALA A 213 -4.37 -13.08 -10.40
C ALA A 213 -5.05 -12.93 -9.02
N GLY A 214 -4.27 -13.12 -7.95
CA GLY A 214 -4.65 -12.93 -6.55
C GLY A 214 -4.26 -11.58 -5.98
N HIS A 215 -3.98 -11.57 -4.66
CA HIS A 215 -3.61 -10.35 -3.91
C HIS A 215 -2.30 -9.73 -4.40
N PHE A 216 -1.33 -10.56 -4.78
CA PHE A 216 -0.05 -10.14 -5.33
C PHE A 216 -0.06 -10.14 -6.86
N CYS A 217 -1.04 -9.47 -7.47
CA CYS A 217 -1.24 -9.51 -8.92
C CYS A 217 -0.03 -9.01 -9.73
N PHE A 218 0.83 -8.19 -9.15
CA PHE A 218 2.10 -7.73 -9.71
C PHE A 218 3.20 -8.81 -9.72
N ILE A 219 3.06 -9.86 -8.88
CA ILE A 219 3.90 -11.06 -8.88
C ILE A 219 3.27 -12.14 -9.76
N ASP A 220 1.96 -12.38 -9.63
CA ASP A 220 1.25 -13.43 -10.35
C ASP A 220 1.26 -13.21 -11.87
N LYS A 221 1.18 -11.94 -12.30
CA LYS A 221 1.11 -11.51 -13.70
C LYS A 221 1.94 -10.24 -13.93
N PRO A 222 3.27 -10.30 -13.75
CA PRO A 222 4.14 -9.11 -13.75
C PRO A 222 4.10 -8.34 -15.06
N TYR A 223 4.06 -9.04 -16.20
CA TYR A 223 3.99 -8.39 -17.51
C TYR A 223 2.69 -7.57 -17.69
N ALA A 224 1.54 -8.16 -17.35
CA ALA A 224 0.25 -7.48 -17.46
C ALA A 224 0.18 -6.27 -16.50
N PHE A 225 0.70 -6.43 -15.28
CA PHE A 225 0.77 -5.34 -14.31
C PHE A 225 1.65 -4.19 -14.82
N ASN A 226 2.86 -4.51 -15.29
CA ASN A 226 3.82 -3.51 -15.77
C ASN A 226 3.29 -2.73 -16.98
N LEU A 227 2.60 -3.42 -17.88
CA LEU A 227 1.99 -2.78 -19.05
C LEU A 227 0.90 -1.77 -18.64
N LEU A 228 -0.02 -2.19 -17.77
CA LEU A 228 -1.11 -1.31 -17.27
C LEU A 228 -0.58 -0.13 -16.47
N ALA A 229 0.40 -0.37 -15.59
CA ALA A 229 1.00 0.69 -14.78
C ALA A 229 1.85 1.64 -15.64
N GLY A 230 2.59 1.11 -16.64
CA GLY A 230 3.39 1.91 -17.57
C GLY A 230 2.52 2.82 -18.42
N GLU A 231 1.44 2.28 -19.04
CA GLU A 231 0.48 3.08 -19.82
C GLU A 231 -0.08 4.28 -19.05
N PHE A 232 -0.20 4.14 -17.74
CA PHE A 232 -0.71 5.20 -16.88
C PHE A 232 0.39 6.17 -16.40
N LEU A 233 1.59 5.67 -16.12
CA LEU A 233 2.68 6.46 -15.54
C LEU A 233 3.38 7.34 -16.57
N PHE A 234 3.50 6.86 -17.81
CA PHE A 234 4.02 7.65 -18.94
C PHE A 234 2.96 8.65 -19.44
#